data_582b4867e091e75624169387ae1fe42d
#
_entry.id   582b4867e091e75624169387ae1fe42d
#
_cell.length_a   1.000
_cell.length_b   1.000
_cell.length_c   1.000
_cell.angle_alpha   90.00
_cell.angle_beta   90.00
_cell.angle_gamma   90.00
#
_symmetry.space_group_name_H-M   'P 1'
#
loop_
_entity.id
_entity.type
_entity.pdbx_description
1 polymer ?
#
loop_
_entity_poly.entity_id
_entity_poly.type
_entity_poly.pdbx_seq_one_letter_code
_entity_poly.pdbx_strand_id
1 'polypeptide(L)'
;MPVELRDTYLFTTLTDTQLEHVHTLARKMTLDEDEVLFECGAPANRFFLMLSGQIKLSRLSMDGNEKVIGIVHPGNTFAEALMFQEQPSYPVTATAIKNTELLGFDNQQFSQMLRGSVDSCFRMMGDMSQRLRSLIKEIDDLTLQNATNRVAGLLFDYHRMRETDTFSLDAPKGVLASRLSVKPETFSRILHHLSDKEIITVKGNKITVLNLEALRELSHEDLYTGIKKINIPGGVCPLTGKKRCLE
;
A
#
# COMPACT_ATOMS: atom_id res chain seq x y z
N MET A 1 9.82 -8.25 12.62
CA MET A 1 8.81 -9.21 13.13
C MET A 1 8.62 -10.25 12.05
N PRO A 2 8.43 -11.53 12.36
CA PRO A 2 8.10 -12.53 11.35
C PRO A 2 6.78 -12.14 10.67
N VAL A 3 6.71 -12.31 9.36
CA VAL A 3 5.49 -12.09 8.57
C VAL A 3 4.54 -13.25 8.88
N GLU A 4 3.36 -12.96 9.43
CA GLU A 4 2.31 -13.95 9.61
C GLU A 4 1.40 -13.98 8.40
N LEU A 5 0.95 -15.17 7.98
CA LEU A 5 0.03 -15.32 6.84
C LEU A 5 -1.22 -14.45 7.01
N ARG A 6 -1.77 -14.37 8.22
CA ARG A 6 -2.96 -13.55 8.53
C ARG A 6 -2.78 -12.06 8.31
N ASP A 7 -1.55 -11.55 8.39
CA ASP A 7 -1.27 -10.12 8.18
C ASP A 7 -1.27 -9.74 6.69
N THR A 8 -1.31 -10.74 5.81
CA THR A 8 -1.27 -10.54 4.36
C THR A 8 -2.68 -10.47 3.78
N TYR A 9 -2.98 -9.45 2.99
CA TYR A 9 -4.32 -9.16 2.47
C TYR A 9 -5.01 -10.36 1.82
N LEU A 10 -4.28 -11.23 1.14
CA LEU A 10 -4.82 -12.40 0.45
C LEU A 10 -5.38 -13.46 1.41
N PHE A 11 -4.85 -13.52 2.63
CA PHE A 11 -5.19 -14.54 3.62
C PHE A 11 -6.06 -14.03 4.78
N THR A 12 -6.25 -12.71 4.91
CA THR A 12 -7.05 -12.09 5.99
C THR A 12 -8.48 -12.58 6.05
N THR A 13 -9.04 -12.96 4.90
CA THR A 13 -10.45 -13.38 4.75
C THR A 13 -10.67 -14.88 4.90
N LEU A 14 -9.58 -15.66 5.01
CA LEU A 14 -9.65 -17.10 5.16
C LEU A 14 -10.06 -17.51 6.57
N THR A 15 -10.80 -18.60 6.69
CA THR A 15 -11.11 -19.25 7.97
C THR A 15 -9.85 -19.89 8.55
N ASP A 16 -9.85 -20.21 9.85
CA ASP A 16 -8.74 -20.89 10.51
C ASP A 16 -8.34 -22.18 9.82
N THR A 17 -9.34 -23.02 9.48
CA THR A 17 -9.14 -24.29 8.77
C THR A 17 -8.51 -24.08 7.39
N GLN A 18 -8.94 -23.05 6.65
CA GLN A 18 -8.36 -22.73 5.35
C GLN A 18 -6.92 -22.20 5.50
N LEU A 19 -6.66 -21.40 6.52
CA LEU A 19 -5.34 -20.88 6.80
C LEU A 19 -4.34 -21.99 7.17
N GLU A 20 -4.76 -22.95 8.00
CA GLU A 20 -3.98 -24.15 8.30
C GLU A 20 -3.69 -24.95 7.03
N HIS A 21 -4.70 -25.13 6.17
CA HIS A 21 -4.49 -25.81 4.89
C HIS A 21 -3.49 -25.06 3.99
N VAL A 22 -3.62 -23.74 3.85
CA VAL A 22 -2.66 -22.90 3.11
C VAL A 22 -1.25 -23.03 3.68
N HIS A 23 -1.12 -23.10 5.01
CA HIS A 23 0.17 -23.30 5.66
C HIS A 23 0.82 -24.63 5.25
N THR A 24 0.04 -25.70 5.10
CA THR A 24 0.56 -27.01 4.64
C THR A 24 0.98 -27.01 3.18
N LEU A 25 0.38 -26.15 2.35
CA LEU A 25 0.68 -25.99 0.94
C LEU A 25 1.88 -25.07 0.66
N ALA A 26 2.25 -24.25 1.65
CA ALA A 26 3.34 -23.29 1.53
C ALA A 26 4.69 -23.99 1.41
N ARG A 27 5.48 -23.61 0.42
CA ARG A 27 6.87 -24.06 0.27
C ARG A 27 7.80 -22.90 0.54
N LYS A 28 8.63 -23.04 1.58
CA LYS A 28 9.71 -22.08 1.85
C LYS A 28 10.76 -22.16 0.76
N MET A 29 11.16 -21.00 0.24
CA MET A 29 12.20 -20.85 -0.79
C MET A 29 13.16 -19.75 -0.35
N THR A 30 14.43 -19.91 -0.70
CA THR A 30 15.48 -18.92 -0.48
C THR A 30 16.13 -18.62 -1.82
N LEU A 31 16.50 -17.37 -2.03
CA LEU A 31 17.21 -16.90 -3.21
C LEU A 31 18.41 -16.07 -2.75
N ASP A 32 19.53 -16.31 -3.40
CA ASP A 32 20.70 -15.44 -3.26
C ASP A 32 20.51 -14.13 -4.05
N GLU A 33 21.34 -13.13 -3.75
CA GLU A 33 21.35 -11.86 -4.50
C GLU A 33 21.58 -12.15 -6.00
N ASP A 34 20.85 -11.45 -6.86
CA ASP A 34 20.80 -11.61 -8.33
C ASP A 34 20.21 -12.94 -8.86
N GLU A 35 19.76 -13.83 -7.98
CA GLU A 35 19.09 -15.06 -8.40
C GLU A 35 17.71 -14.77 -8.99
N VAL A 36 17.39 -15.43 -10.13
CA VAL A 36 16.11 -15.31 -10.83
C VAL A 36 15.12 -16.31 -10.27
N LEU A 37 14.02 -15.85 -9.73
CA LEU A 37 12.92 -16.70 -9.25
C LEU A 37 12.10 -17.28 -10.42
N PHE A 38 11.78 -16.45 -11.40
CA PHE A 38 11.11 -16.83 -12.63
C PHE A 38 11.34 -15.80 -13.74
N GLU A 39 11.27 -16.25 -14.99
CA GLU A 39 11.44 -15.42 -16.18
C GLU A 39 10.10 -14.99 -16.78
N CYS A 40 10.10 -13.86 -17.47
CA CYS A 40 8.97 -13.39 -18.26
C CYS A 40 8.59 -14.43 -19.34
N GLY A 41 7.30 -14.78 -19.43
CA GLY A 41 6.77 -15.80 -20.35
C GLY A 41 6.79 -17.24 -19.82
N ALA A 42 7.49 -17.52 -18.72
CA ALA A 42 7.46 -18.85 -18.11
C ALA A 42 6.06 -19.20 -17.55
N PRO A 43 5.67 -20.49 -17.53
CA PRO A 43 4.39 -20.93 -16.97
C PRO A 43 4.24 -20.51 -15.51
N ALA A 44 3.17 -19.81 -15.16
CA ALA A 44 2.93 -19.28 -13.83
C ALA A 44 2.13 -20.29 -12.97
N ASN A 45 2.82 -21.26 -12.40
CA ASN A 45 2.21 -22.28 -11.57
C ASN A 45 2.11 -21.92 -10.08
N ARG A 46 2.75 -20.80 -9.68
CA ARG A 46 2.82 -20.36 -8.28
C ARG A 46 2.67 -18.87 -8.14
N PHE A 47 2.14 -18.46 -7.00
CA PHE A 47 2.27 -17.12 -6.46
C PHE A 47 3.11 -17.16 -5.18
N PHE A 48 3.53 -16.00 -4.69
CA PHE A 48 4.53 -15.92 -3.64
C PHE A 48 4.16 -14.88 -2.58
N LEU A 49 4.61 -15.12 -1.35
CA LEU A 49 4.62 -14.18 -0.24
C LEU A 49 6.05 -13.90 0.20
N MET A 50 6.45 -12.64 0.25
CA MET A 50 7.75 -12.22 0.74
C MET A 50 7.84 -12.29 2.26
N LEU A 51 8.82 -13.02 2.79
CA LEU A 51 9.14 -13.07 4.22
C LEU A 51 10.24 -12.08 4.59
N SER A 52 11.32 -12.08 3.81
CA SER A 52 12.46 -11.17 3.99
C SER A 52 13.14 -10.91 2.64
N GLY A 53 13.99 -9.90 2.58
CA GLY A 53 14.68 -9.56 1.34
C GLY A 53 13.92 -8.56 0.46
N GLN A 54 14.16 -8.58 -0.84
CA GLN A 54 13.48 -7.76 -1.86
C GLN A 54 13.57 -8.45 -3.23
N ILE A 55 12.47 -8.43 -3.98
CA ILE A 55 12.39 -8.91 -5.38
C ILE A 55 12.14 -7.72 -6.31
N LYS A 56 12.95 -7.61 -7.35
CA LYS A 56 12.76 -6.73 -8.49
C LYS A 56 11.88 -7.42 -9.53
N LEU A 57 10.81 -6.77 -9.95
CA LEU A 57 9.97 -7.17 -11.08
C LEU A 57 10.34 -6.31 -12.29
N SER A 58 10.81 -6.93 -13.38
CA SER A 58 11.30 -6.18 -14.53
C SER A 58 10.86 -6.81 -15.86
N ARG A 59 10.95 -6.02 -16.92
CA ARG A 59 10.75 -6.41 -18.30
C ARG A 59 11.90 -5.92 -19.17
N LEU A 60 12.28 -6.70 -20.16
CA LEU A 60 13.13 -6.20 -21.23
C LEU A 60 12.25 -5.43 -22.24
N SER A 61 12.65 -4.22 -22.59
CA SER A 61 12.08 -3.48 -23.72
C SER A 61 12.53 -4.10 -25.06
N MET A 62 11.88 -3.71 -26.15
CA MET A 62 12.28 -4.16 -27.50
C MET A 62 13.72 -3.78 -27.84
N ASP A 63 14.23 -2.73 -27.24
CA ASP A 63 15.61 -2.24 -27.42
C ASP A 63 16.62 -2.95 -26.49
N GLY A 64 16.21 -3.98 -25.75
CA GLY A 64 17.04 -4.73 -24.82
C GLY A 64 17.30 -4.05 -23.46
N ASN A 65 16.70 -2.88 -23.21
CA ASN A 65 16.85 -2.20 -21.92
C ASN A 65 15.91 -2.81 -20.87
N GLU A 66 16.45 -3.03 -19.68
CA GLU A 66 15.64 -3.47 -18.53
C GLU A 66 14.77 -2.30 -18.01
N LYS A 67 13.46 -2.54 -17.92
CA LYS A 67 12.51 -1.64 -17.26
C LYS A 67 12.02 -2.26 -15.97
N VAL A 68 12.35 -1.66 -14.83
CA VAL A 68 11.80 -2.07 -13.53
C VAL A 68 10.35 -1.62 -13.45
N ILE A 69 9.45 -2.58 -13.21
CA ILE A 69 8.00 -2.37 -13.07
C ILE A 69 7.64 -2.15 -11.60
N GLY A 70 8.36 -2.82 -10.69
CA GLY A 70 8.11 -2.69 -9.25
C GLY A 70 9.13 -3.44 -8.42
N ILE A 71 9.11 -3.14 -7.11
CA ILE A 71 9.90 -3.85 -6.09
C ILE A 71 8.91 -4.42 -5.07
N VAL A 72 9.05 -5.71 -4.79
CA VAL A 72 8.26 -6.42 -3.77
C VAL A 72 9.00 -6.41 -2.45
N HIS A 73 8.29 -6.04 -1.39
CA HIS A 73 8.80 -5.96 -0.02
C HIS A 73 8.21 -7.04 0.88
N PRO A 74 8.84 -7.36 2.02
CA PRO A 74 8.30 -8.28 3.01
C PRO A 74 6.85 -7.97 3.41
N GLY A 75 6.03 -9.01 3.57
CA GLY A 75 4.60 -8.91 3.86
C GLY A 75 3.70 -8.76 2.63
N ASN A 76 4.27 -8.59 1.44
CA ASN A 76 3.48 -8.49 0.20
C ASN A 76 3.47 -9.82 -0.56
N THR A 77 2.32 -10.12 -1.18
CA THR A 77 2.21 -11.18 -2.19
C THR A 77 2.45 -10.62 -3.57
N PHE A 78 2.82 -11.48 -4.51
CA PHE A 78 2.95 -11.15 -5.93
C PHE A 78 2.69 -12.39 -6.80
N ALA A 79 2.33 -12.15 -8.06
CA ALA A 79 1.90 -13.14 -9.06
C ALA A 79 0.56 -13.86 -8.71
N GLU A 80 -0.15 -13.46 -7.66
CA GLU A 80 -1.42 -14.06 -7.23
C GLU A 80 -2.55 -13.88 -8.24
N ALA A 81 -2.56 -12.78 -8.97
CA ALA A 81 -3.59 -12.53 -10.00
C ALA A 81 -3.59 -13.59 -11.13
N LEU A 82 -2.45 -14.25 -11.33
CA LEU A 82 -2.29 -15.25 -12.38
C LEU A 82 -3.05 -16.55 -12.10
N MET A 83 -3.37 -16.85 -10.84
CA MET A 83 -4.14 -18.06 -10.48
C MET A 83 -5.57 -18.06 -11.07
N PHE A 84 -6.09 -16.90 -11.48
CA PHE A 84 -7.42 -16.76 -12.06
C PHE A 84 -7.45 -16.82 -13.59
N GLN A 85 -6.29 -17.00 -14.24
CA GLN A 85 -6.14 -17.12 -15.69
C GLN A 85 -6.15 -18.59 -16.13
N GLU A 86 -6.65 -18.87 -17.33
CA GLU A 86 -6.72 -20.24 -17.85
C GLU A 86 -5.36 -20.81 -18.21
N GLN A 87 -4.48 -20.01 -18.79
CA GLN A 87 -3.11 -20.37 -19.17
C GLN A 87 -2.14 -19.31 -18.66
N PRO A 88 -1.86 -19.29 -17.35
CA PRO A 88 -1.08 -18.22 -16.77
C PRO A 88 0.41 -18.31 -17.16
N SER A 89 0.98 -17.18 -17.58
CA SER A 89 2.41 -16.99 -17.72
C SER A 89 2.85 -15.75 -16.95
N TYR A 90 4.05 -15.76 -16.42
CA TYR A 90 4.59 -14.61 -15.71
C TYR A 90 4.80 -13.43 -16.69
N PRO A 91 4.17 -12.27 -16.46
CA PRO A 91 4.27 -11.13 -17.37
C PRO A 91 5.57 -10.34 -17.21
N VAL A 92 6.39 -10.66 -16.23
CA VAL A 92 7.64 -10.00 -15.85
C VAL A 92 8.66 -11.03 -15.38
N THR A 93 9.94 -10.67 -15.37
CA THR A 93 11.00 -11.43 -14.69
C THR A 93 11.08 -10.97 -13.24
N ALA A 94 11.24 -11.92 -12.31
CA ALA A 94 11.45 -11.66 -10.89
C ALA A 94 12.85 -12.05 -10.47
N THR A 95 13.63 -11.08 -9.96
CA THR A 95 15.03 -11.27 -9.56
C THR A 95 15.23 -10.75 -8.14
N ALA A 96 15.95 -11.49 -7.31
CA ALA A 96 16.30 -11.06 -5.97
C ALA A 96 17.31 -9.89 -6.02
N ILE A 97 17.03 -8.80 -5.30
CA ILE A 97 17.94 -7.65 -5.16
C ILE A 97 18.98 -7.91 -4.05
N LYS A 98 18.64 -8.78 -3.13
CA LYS A 98 19.45 -9.23 -1.99
C LYS A 98 18.95 -10.58 -1.53
N ASN A 99 19.69 -11.26 -0.63
CA ASN A 99 19.24 -12.53 -0.06
C ASN A 99 17.79 -12.45 0.41
N THR A 100 16.96 -13.34 -0.12
CA THR A 100 15.51 -13.28 -0.02
C THR A 100 14.94 -14.59 0.48
N GLU A 101 14.02 -14.54 1.42
CA GLU A 101 13.17 -15.67 1.81
C GLU A 101 11.72 -15.40 1.42
N LEU A 102 11.05 -16.41 0.88
CA LEU A 102 9.66 -16.33 0.46
C LEU A 102 8.91 -17.65 0.66
N LEU A 103 7.60 -17.59 0.65
CA LEU A 103 6.71 -18.75 0.57
C LEU A 103 6.11 -18.80 -0.84
N GLY A 104 6.23 -19.96 -1.48
CA GLY A 104 5.57 -20.23 -2.76
C GLY A 104 4.34 -21.10 -2.56
N PHE A 105 3.24 -20.73 -3.22
CA PHE A 105 1.94 -21.42 -3.16
C PHE A 105 1.56 -21.88 -4.54
N ASP A 106 1.05 -23.11 -4.65
CA ASP A 106 0.56 -23.66 -5.91
C ASP A 106 -0.78 -23.04 -6.30
N ASN A 107 -0.85 -22.48 -7.51
CA ASN A 107 -2.02 -21.76 -8.02
C ASN A 107 -3.25 -22.65 -8.12
N GLN A 108 -3.11 -23.92 -8.54
CA GLN A 108 -4.23 -24.83 -8.71
C GLN A 108 -4.81 -25.24 -7.37
N GLN A 109 -3.95 -25.63 -6.41
CA GLN A 109 -4.39 -26.07 -5.09
C GLN A 109 -5.07 -24.93 -4.33
N PHE A 110 -4.52 -23.72 -4.39
CA PHE A 110 -5.12 -22.56 -3.74
C PHE A 110 -6.47 -22.18 -4.40
N SER A 111 -6.55 -22.13 -5.72
CA SER A 111 -7.80 -21.84 -6.42
C SER A 111 -8.87 -22.91 -6.18
N GLN A 112 -8.49 -24.18 -6.07
CA GLN A 112 -9.40 -25.27 -5.75
C GLN A 112 -9.98 -25.12 -4.32
N MET A 113 -9.16 -24.73 -3.35
CA MET A 113 -9.61 -24.40 -2.00
C MET A 113 -10.63 -23.25 -2.01
N LEU A 114 -10.37 -22.18 -2.77
CA LEU A 114 -11.30 -21.05 -2.90
C LEU A 114 -12.62 -21.47 -3.57
N ARG A 115 -12.59 -22.32 -4.60
CA ARG A 115 -13.81 -22.84 -5.26
C ARG A 115 -14.70 -23.62 -4.29
N GLY A 116 -14.14 -24.21 -3.26
CA GLY A 116 -14.87 -24.87 -2.18
C GLY A 116 -15.55 -23.93 -1.17
N SER A 117 -15.32 -22.62 -1.26
CA SER A 117 -15.84 -21.63 -0.31
C SER A 117 -16.27 -20.33 -0.98
N VAL A 118 -17.53 -20.26 -1.37
CA VAL A 118 -18.13 -19.07 -2.00
C VAL A 118 -18.00 -17.84 -1.06
N ASP A 119 -18.18 -18.03 0.24
CA ASP A 119 -18.07 -16.94 1.23
C ASP A 119 -16.65 -16.34 1.29
N SER A 120 -15.61 -17.17 1.15
CA SER A 120 -14.23 -16.70 1.09
C SER A 120 -13.98 -15.90 -0.18
N CYS A 121 -14.55 -16.32 -1.31
CA CYS A 121 -14.46 -15.57 -2.56
C CYS A 121 -15.14 -14.20 -2.44
N PHE A 122 -16.34 -14.11 -1.85
CA PHE A 122 -17.03 -12.83 -1.66
C PHE A 122 -16.25 -11.89 -0.73
N ARG A 123 -15.68 -12.41 0.37
CA ARG A 123 -14.84 -11.61 1.26
C ARG A 123 -13.61 -11.07 0.55
N MET A 124 -12.91 -11.92 -0.19
CA MET A 124 -11.74 -11.52 -0.99
C MET A 124 -12.10 -10.45 -2.04
N MET A 125 -13.20 -10.61 -2.77
CA MET A 125 -13.68 -9.58 -3.70
C MET A 125 -14.00 -8.26 -3.00
N GLY A 126 -14.58 -8.31 -1.81
CA GLY A 126 -14.84 -7.14 -0.97
C GLY A 126 -13.54 -6.39 -0.64
N ASP A 127 -12.53 -7.09 -0.16
CA ASP A 127 -11.22 -6.53 0.19
C ASP A 127 -10.51 -5.96 -1.04
N MET A 128 -10.50 -6.69 -2.15
CA MET A 128 -9.93 -6.19 -3.41
C MET A 128 -10.63 -4.93 -3.90
N SER A 129 -11.96 -4.86 -3.78
CA SER A 129 -12.75 -3.68 -4.16
C SER A 129 -12.44 -2.48 -3.27
N GLN A 130 -12.19 -2.69 -1.97
CA GLN A 130 -11.77 -1.63 -1.05
C GLN A 130 -10.36 -1.12 -1.38
N ARG A 131 -9.44 -2.05 -1.64
CA ARG A 131 -8.06 -1.71 -2.03
C ARG A 131 -8.01 -0.94 -3.34
N LEU A 132 -8.80 -1.35 -4.34
CA LEU A 132 -8.92 -0.64 -5.61
C LEU A 132 -9.44 0.79 -5.40
N ARG A 133 -10.48 0.98 -4.59
CA ARG A 133 -10.99 2.32 -4.26
C ARG A 133 -9.93 3.17 -3.56
N SER A 134 -9.16 2.59 -2.64
CA SER A 134 -8.07 3.30 -1.97
C SER A 134 -6.99 3.76 -2.95
N LEU A 135 -6.61 2.89 -3.90
CA LEU A 135 -5.63 3.24 -4.94
C LEU A 135 -6.16 4.29 -5.92
N ILE A 136 -7.44 4.21 -6.31
CA ILE A 136 -8.09 5.24 -7.14
C ILE A 136 -8.07 6.58 -6.40
N LYS A 137 -8.43 6.60 -5.12
CA LYS A 137 -8.35 7.81 -4.31
C LYS A 137 -6.93 8.38 -4.26
N GLU A 138 -5.92 7.54 -4.09
CA GLU A 138 -4.51 7.97 -4.10
C GLU A 138 -4.11 8.59 -5.45
N ILE A 139 -4.56 8.01 -6.57
CA ILE A 139 -4.35 8.56 -7.91
C ILE A 139 -5.08 9.90 -8.06
N ASP A 140 -6.32 10.01 -7.62
CA ASP A 140 -7.09 11.25 -7.67
C ASP A 140 -6.43 12.34 -6.82
N ASP A 141 -5.98 11.99 -5.61
CA ASP A 141 -5.24 12.90 -4.73
C ASP A 141 -3.94 13.42 -5.40
N LEU A 142 -3.27 12.58 -6.16
CA LEU A 142 -2.04 12.95 -6.88
C LEU A 142 -2.30 13.77 -8.16
N THR A 143 -3.40 13.51 -8.85
CA THR A 143 -3.66 14.05 -10.21
C THR A 143 -4.63 15.24 -10.21
N LEU A 144 -5.68 15.21 -9.40
CA LEU A 144 -6.78 16.19 -9.44
C LEU A 144 -6.66 17.27 -8.37
N GLN A 145 -6.04 16.99 -7.23
CA GLN A 145 -5.87 18.00 -6.19
C GLN A 145 -4.75 18.98 -6.54
N ASN A 146 -5.02 20.26 -6.37
CA ASN A 146 -3.95 21.25 -6.43
C ASN A 146 -3.01 21.10 -5.23
N ALA A 147 -1.81 21.69 -5.33
CA ALA A 147 -0.80 21.57 -4.27
C ALA A 147 -1.30 22.07 -2.90
N THR A 148 -2.21 23.05 -2.87
CA THR A 148 -2.81 23.57 -1.64
C THR A 148 -3.66 22.51 -0.97
N ASN A 149 -4.48 21.79 -1.74
CA ASN A 149 -5.35 20.74 -1.21
C ASN A 149 -4.55 19.55 -0.64
N ARG A 150 -3.47 19.17 -1.33
CA ARG A 150 -2.56 18.11 -0.82
C ARG A 150 -1.89 18.50 0.51
N VAL A 151 -1.47 19.76 0.63
CA VAL A 151 -0.89 20.26 1.89
C VAL A 151 -1.93 20.37 2.98
N ALA A 152 -3.13 20.88 2.68
CA ALA A 152 -4.25 20.94 3.63
C ALA A 152 -4.66 19.55 4.10
N GLY A 153 -4.77 18.57 3.19
CA GLY A 153 -5.04 17.17 3.52
C GLY A 153 -4.01 16.57 4.47
N LEU A 154 -2.72 16.79 4.21
CA LEU A 154 -1.66 16.36 5.13
C LEU A 154 -1.83 16.96 6.53
N LEU A 155 -2.09 18.27 6.65
CA LEU A 155 -2.26 18.94 7.95
C LEU A 155 -3.53 18.46 8.68
N PHE A 156 -4.61 18.22 7.93
CA PHE A 156 -5.85 17.66 8.47
C PHE A 156 -5.64 16.23 9.00
N ASP A 157 -4.90 15.39 8.27
CA ASP A 157 -4.53 14.05 8.73
C ASP A 157 -3.69 14.09 10.01
N TYR A 158 -2.74 15.02 10.13
CA TYR A 158 -1.98 15.22 11.37
C TYR A 158 -2.87 15.60 12.55
N HIS A 159 -3.82 16.56 12.33
CA HIS A 159 -4.79 16.95 13.35
C HIS A 159 -5.63 15.75 13.80
N ARG A 160 -6.20 15.01 12.86
CA ARG A 160 -7.04 13.83 13.12
C ARG A 160 -6.33 12.72 13.87
N MET A 161 -5.05 12.45 13.50
CA MET A 161 -4.28 11.37 14.13
C MET A 161 -3.86 11.70 15.57
N ARG A 162 -3.66 12.96 15.87
CA ARG A 162 -3.13 13.40 17.17
C ARG A 162 -4.21 13.96 18.10
N GLU A 163 -5.42 14.13 17.60
CA GLU A 163 -6.58 14.69 18.34
C GLU A 163 -6.26 16.02 19.05
N THR A 164 -5.41 16.85 18.42
CA THR A 164 -4.95 18.12 18.98
C THR A 164 -4.78 19.18 17.88
N ASP A 165 -5.20 20.40 18.18
CA ASP A 165 -5.08 21.54 17.25
C ASP A 165 -3.63 21.95 17.01
N THR A 166 -2.71 21.56 17.91
CA THR A 166 -1.31 21.94 17.83
C THR A 166 -0.42 20.71 17.75
N PHE A 167 0.35 20.61 16.69
CA PHE A 167 1.27 19.49 16.44
C PHE A 167 2.58 19.94 15.80
N SER A 168 3.60 19.10 15.88
CA SER A 168 4.85 19.27 15.15
C SER A 168 4.88 18.36 13.93
N LEU A 169 5.42 18.87 12.83
CA LEU A 169 5.69 18.04 11.64
C LEU A 169 6.73 16.97 12.01
N ASP A 170 6.51 15.74 11.60
CA ASP A 170 7.36 14.57 11.91
C ASP A 170 8.59 14.44 10.99
N ALA A 171 8.65 15.26 9.93
CA ALA A 171 9.75 15.29 9.00
C ALA A 171 10.07 16.73 8.56
N PRO A 172 11.28 16.99 8.05
CA PRO A 172 11.63 18.26 7.43
C PRO A 172 10.67 18.66 6.32
N LYS A 173 10.37 19.97 6.20
CA LYS A 173 9.44 20.51 5.17
C LYS A 173 9.79 20.06 3.75
N GLY A 174 11.08 19.93 3.41
CA GLY A 174 11.53 19.44 2.10
C GLY A 174 11.13 17.98 1.83
N VAL A 175 11.18 17.12 2.86
CA VAL A 175 10.76 15.72 2.76
C VAL A 175 9.24 15.62 2.60
N LEU A 176 8.48 16.41 3.37
CA LEU A 176 7.01 16.44 3.25
C LEU A 176 6.58 17.00 1.89
N ALA A 177 7.27 18.03 1.40
CA ALA A 177 7.04 18.58 0.06
C ALA A 177 7.26 17.54 -1.03
N SER A 178 8.36 16.78 -0.97
CA SER A 178 8.66 15.70 -1.91
C SER A 178 7.58 14.61 -1.87
N ARG A 179 7.13 14.22 -0.68
CA ARG A 179 6.05 13.24 -0.49
C ARG A 179 4.74 13.67 -1.13
N LEU A 180 4.43 14.95 -1.10
CA LEU A 180 3.23 15.53 -1.72
C LEU A 180 3.43 15.87 -3.21
N SER A 181 4.57 15.50 -3.80
CA SER A 181 4.93 15.90 -5.18
C SER A 181 4.83 17.42 -5.40
N VAL A 182 5.33 18.19 -4.43
CA VAL A 182 5.35 19.65 -4.42
C VAL A 182 6.78 20.13 -4.24
N LYS A 183 7.17 21.23 -4.89
CA LYS A 183 8.48 21.85 -4.66
C LYS A 183 8.56 22.41 -3.24
N PRO A 184 9.71 22.35 -2.54
CA PRO A 184 9.86 22.88 -1.16
C PRO A 184 9.45 24.33 -1.01
N GLU A 185 9.75 25.17 -2.00
CA GLU A 185 9.37 26.59 -2.02
C GLU A 185 7.84 26.74 -2.12
N THR A 186 7.21 25.91 -2.96
CA THR A 186 5.74 25.90 -3.11
C THR A 186 5.06 25.44 -1.83
N PHE A 187 5.59 24.40 -1.17
CA PHE A 187 5.09 23.94 0.12
C PHE A 187 5.15 25.06 1.18
N SER A 188 6.27 25.76 1.28
CA SER A 188 6.44 26.89 2.18
C SER A 188 5.47 28.03 1.87
N ARG A 189 5.29 28.37 0.58
CA ARG A 189 4.32 29.39 0.14
C ARG A 189 2.88 29.02 0.49
N ILE A 190 2.51 27.75 0.37
CA ILE A 190 1.17 27.27 0.75
C ILE A 190 0.97 27.41 2.26
N LEU A 191 1.95 27.03 3.08
CA LEU A 191 1.83 27.22 4.53
C LEU A 191 1.67 28.70 4.91
N HIS A 192 2.38 29.62 4.25
CA HIS A 192 2.18 31.07 4.44
C HIS A 192 0.79 31.49 4.01
N HIS A 193 0.31 31.08 2.85
CA HIS A 193 -1.02 31.41 2.36
C HIS A 193 -2.14 30.93 3.29
N LEU A 194 -2.02 29.72 3.84
CA LEU A 194 -2.96 29.20 4.84
C LEU A 194 -2.88 29.99 6.15
N SER A 195 -1.68 30.48 6.51
CA SER A 195 -1.49 31.34 7.69
C SER A 195 -2.08 32.75 7.48
N ASP A 196 -1.92 33.34 6.31
CA ASP A 196 -2.49 34.65 5.94
C ASP A 196 -4.03 34.61 5.92
N LYS A 197 -4.60 33.42 5.63
CA LYS A 197 -6.05 33.20 5.70
C LYS A 197 -6.57 32.80 7.10
N GLU A 198 -5.71 32.88 8.11
CA GLU A 198 -6.04 32.50 9.49
C GLU A 198 -6.58 31.06 9.65
N ILE A 199 -6.21 30.17 8.73
CA ILE A 199 -6.59 28.75 8.80
C ILE A 199 -5.64 28.01 9.73
N ILE A 200 -4.35 28.36 9.72
CA ILE A 200 -3.31 27.78 10.57
C ILE A 200 -2.36 28.87 11.09
N THR A 201 -1.56 28.54 12.12
CA THR A 201 -0.31 29.29 12.41
C THR A 201 0.88 28.37 12.33
N VAL A 202 2.03 28.94 11.90
CA VAL A 202 3.28 28.21 11.71
C VAL A 202 4.37 28.85 12.56
N LYS A 203 4.94 28.10 13.52
CA LYS A 203 6.12 28.53 14.31
C LYS A 203 7.21 27.47 14.18
N GLY A 204 8.16 27.71 13.25
CA GLY A 204 9.21 26.75 12.93
C GLY A 204 8.63 25.45 12.34
N ASN A 205 8.68 24.36 13.12
CA ASN A 205 8.13 23.05 12.77
C ASN A 205 6.77 22.79 13.42
N LYS A 206 6.28 23.71 14.25
CA LYS A 206 5.02 23.60 14.98
C LYS A 206 3.90 24.28 14.20
N ILE A 207 2.81 23.53 13.98
CA ILE A 207 1.59 23.99 13.31
C ILE A 207 0.46 24.01 14.35
N THR A 208 -0.34 25.10 14.35
CA THR A 208 -1.59 25.18 15.09
C THR A 208 -2.72 25.44 14.12
N VAL A 209 -3.74 24.61 14.15
CA VAL A 209 -4.96 24.77 13.34
C VAL A 209 -5.85 25.78 14.05
N LEU A 210 -6.24 26.85 13.37
CA LEU A 210 -7.12 27.92 13.89
C LEU A 210 -8.56 27.71 13.40
N ASN A 211 -8.71 27.23 12.15
CA ASN A 211 -10.02 26.97 11.56
C ASN A 211 -10.03 25.58 10.93
N LEU A 212 -10.55 24.61 11.70
CA LEU A 212 -10.58 23.22 11.28
C LEU A 212 -11.53 22.98 10.10
N GLU A 213 -12.67 23.70 10.06
CA GLU A 213 -13.66 23.59 8.99
C GLU A 213 -13.08 24.04 7.64
N ALA A 214 -12.47 25.23 7.62
CA ALA A 214 -11.79 25.71 6.42
C ALA A 214 -10.64 24.80 5.96
N LEU A 215 -9.88 24.22 6.90
CA LEU A 215 -8.84 23.25 6.59
C LEU A 215 -9.43 21.97 6.00
N ARG A 216 -10.55 21.50 6.52
CA ARG A 216 -11.28 20.33 6.05
C ARG A 216 -11.84 20.54 4.64
N GLU A 217 -12.48 21.67 4.37
CA GLU A 217 -12.98 22.02 3.04
C GLU A 217 -11.85 22.00 1.99
N LEU A 218 -10.68 22.57 2.34
CA LEU A 218 -9.50 22.53 1.47
C LEU A 218 -8.92 21.13 1.31
N SER A 219 -9.12 20.23 2.27
CA SER A 219 -8.63 18.86 2.20
C SER A 219 -9.49 17.95 1.28
N HIS A 220 -10.64 18.43 0.80
CA HIS A 220 -11.62 17.64 0.00
C HIS A 220 -12.09 16.32 0.65
N GLU A 221 -12.09 16.23 1.98
CA GLU A 221 -12.55 15.00 2.65
C GLU A 221 -14.07 14.76 2.47
N ASP A 222 -14.85 15.79 2.12
CA ASP A 222 -16.31 15.71 2.01
C ASP A 222 -16.82 14.90 0.79
N LEU A 223 -15.99 14.66 -0.20
CA LEU A 223 -16.40 13.86 -1.39
C LEU A 223 -16.55 12.36 -1.09
N TYR A 224 -16.02 11.86 0.04
CA TYR A 224 -15.97 10.44 0.37
C TYR A 224 -16.59 10.06 1.73
N THR A 225 -17.14 10.99 2.48
CA THR A 225 -17.77 10.72 3.80
C THR A 225 -19.09 9.95 3.73
N GLY A 226 -19.62 9.65 2.54
CA GLY A 226 -20.76 8.75 2.36
C GLY A 226 -20.49 7.28 2.70
N ILE A 227 -19.24 6.88 2.94
CA ILE A 227 -18.87 5.52 3.29
C ILE A 227 -18.49 5.47 4.77
N LYS A 228 -19.42 4.95 5.61
CA LYS A 228 -19.17 4.66 7.03
C LYS A 228 -17.81 4.02 7.24
N LYS A 229 -17.10 4.45 8.31
CA LYS A 229 -15.86 3.84 8.83
C LYS A 229 -15.93 2.32 8.73
N ILE A 230 -15.26 1.74 7.74
CA ILE A 230 -15.04 0.30 7.72
C ILE A 230 -13.73 0.09 8.46
N ASN A 231 -13.86 -0.49 9.64
CA ASN A 231 -12.74 -0.91 10.47
C ASN A 231 -11.93 -1.95 9.69
N ILE A 232 -10.68 -1.64 9.32
CA ILE A 232 -9.78 -2.59 8.69
C ILE A 232 -9.01 -3.29 9.81
N PRO A 233 -9.32 -4.56 10.15
CA PRO A 233 -8.51 -5.29 11.11
C PRO A 233 -7.13 -5.55 10.48
N GLY A 234 -6.06 -5.17 11.15
CA GLY A 234 -4.69 -5.55 10.81
C GLY A 234 -3.93 -4.66 9.81
N GLY A 235 -4.52 -3.57 9.32
CA GLY A 235 -3.86 -2.68 8.37
C GLY A 235 -2.73 -1.86 9.00
N VAL A 236 -1.52 -2.05 8.52
CA VAL A 236 -0.41 -1.13 8.74
C VAL A 236 -0.71 0.15 7.96
N CYS A 237 -0.69 1.31 8.64
CA CYS A 237 -0.88 2.60 7.98
C CYS A 237 0.22 2.76 6.89
N PRO A 238 -0.14 2.91 5.61
CA PRO A 238 0.84 3.05 4.54
C PRO A 238 1.71 4.29 4.70
N LEU A 239 1.33 5.20 5.59
CA LEU A 239 1.99 6.48 5.84
C LEU A 239 3.00 6.44 6.98
N THR A 240 2.88 5.54 7.95
CA THR A 240 3.72 5.54 9.16
C THR A 240 4.36 4.19 9.50
N GLY A 241 3.99 3.10 8.82
CA GLY A 241 4.50 1.75 9.13
C GLY A 241 4.12 1.22 10.52
N LYS A 242 3.22 1.88 11.26
CA LYS A 242 2.81 1.46 12.60
C LYS A 242 1.44 0.77 12.58
N LYS A 243 1.34 -0.38 13.28
CA LYS A 243 0.05 -1.03 13.59
C LYS A 243 -0.80 -0.05 14.42
N ARG A 244 -2.07 0.16 14.04
CA ARG A 244 -3.03 0.79 14.95
C ARG A 244 -3.26 -0.15 16.12
N CYS A 245 -2.79 0.22 17.30
CA CYS A 245 -3.33 -0.34 18.53
C CYS A 245 -4.79 0.14 18.66
N LEU A 246 -5.71 -0.81 18.75
CA LEU A 246 -7.06 -0.59 19.23
C LEU A 246 -6.99 -0.54 20.75
N GLU A 247 -7.29 0.58 21.35
CA GLU A 247 -7.99 0.68 22.62
C GLU A 247 -9.39 1.19 22.36
#